data_f61ea765c24de7f9447292fe770dbf57
#
_entry.id   f61ea765c24de7f9447292fe770dbf57
#
_cell.length_a   1.000
_cell.length_b   1.000
_cell.length_c   1.000
_cell.angle_alpha   90.00
_cell.angle_beta   90.00
_cell.angle_gamma   90.00
#
_symmetry.space_group_name_H-M   'P 1'
#
loop_
_entity.id
_entity.type
_entity.pdbx_description
1 polymer ?
#
loop_
_entity_poly.entity_id
_entity_poly.type
_entity_poly.pdbx_seq_one_letter_code
_entity_poly.pdbx_strand_id
1 'polypeptide(L)'
;MLTPRRIEIFKAIVDEFVQTAEPVGSKTLMEKYQLPYSSATIRNDMMVLEEMGLLEKTHTSSGRVPSTKGYKFYCEHLMEHK
;
A
#
# COMPACT_ATOMS: atom_id res chain seq x y z
N MET A 1 -14.01 -1.99 -1.58
CA MET A 1 -14.37 -0.63 -1.19
C MET A 1 -13.24 0.01 -0.40
N LEU A 2 -12.93 1.26 -0.69
CA LEU A 2 -11.89 1.97 0.05
C LEU A 2 -12.43 2.53 1.35
N THR A 3 -11.89 2.04 2.47
CA THR A 3 -12.20 2.58 3.79
C THR A 3 -11.06 3.53 4.18
N PRO A 4 -11.27 4.38 5.21
CA PRO A 4 -10.17 5.24 5.67
C PRO A 4 -8.92 4.44 6.04
N ARG A 5 -9.09 3.26 6.66
CA ARG A 5 -7.95 2.40 7.00
C ARG A 5 -7.23 1.93 5.75
N ARG A 6 -7.96 1.50 4.72
CA ARG A 6 -7.34 1.03 3.48
C ARG A 6 -6.64 2.14 2.73
N ILE A 7 -7.20 3.34 2.76
CA ILE A 7 -6.56 4.50 2.15
C ILE A 7 -5.25 4.80 2.86
N GLU A 8 -5.25 4.75 4.19
CA GLU A 8 -4.05 5.00 4.98
C GLU A 8 -2.97 3.96 4.66
N ILE A 9 -3.35 2.70 4.59
CA ILE A 9 -2.42 1.61 4.28
C ILE A 9 -1.90 1.77 2.85
N PHE A 10 -2.77 2.06 1.90
CA PHE A 10 -2.36 2.24 0.51
C PHE A 10 -1.39 3.41 0.36
N LYS A 11 -1.68 4.52 1.02
CA LYS A 11 -0.81 5.68 0.98
C LYS A 11 0.58 5.35 1.53
N ALA A 12 0.63 4.63 2.64
CA ALA A 12 1.90 4.22 3.22
C ALA A 12 2.68 3.31 2.28
N ILE A 13 1.99 2.40 1.57
CA ILE A 13 2.64 1.52 0.61
C ILE A 13 3.28 2.31 -0.52
N VAL A 14 2.55 3.28 -1.07
CA VAL A 14 3.08 4.09 -2.16
C VAL A 14 4.27 4.93 -1.68
N ASP A 15 4.15 5.54 -0.50
CA ASP A 15 5.24 6.34 0.06
C ASP A 15 6.50 5.50 0.25
N GLU A 16 6.35 4.29 0.76
CA GLU A 16 7.48 3.40 0.97
C GLU A 16 8.09 2.96 -0.36
N PHE A 17 7.24 2.62 -1.32
CA PHE A 17 7.72 2.19 -2.63
C PHE A 17 8.49 3.30 -3.33
N VAL A 18 8.02 4.54 -3.23
CA VAL A 18 8.70 5.67 -3.84
C VAL A 18 10.10 5.86 -3.25
N GLN A 19 10.25 5.58 -1.96
CA GLN A 19 11.54 5.73 -1.29
C GLN A 19 12.51 4.59 -1.60
N THR A 20 12.02 3.37 -1.71
CA THR A 20 12.87 2.19 -1.79
C THR A 20 12.90 1.54 -3.17
N ALA A 21 11.88 1.78 -3.98
CA ALA A 21 11.69 1.10 -5.27
C ALA A 21 11.63 -0.43 -5.12
N GLU A 22 11.21 -0.91 -3.96
CA GLU A 22 11.14 -2.33 -3.65
C GLU A 22 9.74 -2.71 -3.20
N PRO A 23 9.34 -3.98 -3.39
CA PRO A 23 8.03 -4.44 -2.90
C PRO A 23 7.89 -4.21 -1.40
N VAL A 24 6.68 -3.86 -0.99
CA VAL A 24 6.40 -3.49 0.41
C VAL A 24 5.65 -4.62 1.10
N GLY A 25 6.20 -5.10 2.22
CA GLY A 25 5.58 -6.13 3.04
C GLY A 25 4.80 -5.53 4.20
N SER A 26 3.81 -6.29 4.70
CA SER A 26 2.94 -5.81 5.76
C SER A 26 3.69 -5.53 7.07
N LYS A 27 4.65 -6.38 7.40
CA LYS A 27 5.40 -6.21 8.65
C LYS A 27 6.27 -4.96 8.60
N THR A 28 6.96 -4.75 7.48
CA THR A 28 7.78 -3.55 7.29
C THR A 28 6.93 -2.30 7.41
N LEU A 29 5.77 -2.33 6.77
CA LEU A 29 4.87 -1.19 6.78
C LEU A 29 4.38 -0.89 8.19
N MET A 30 3.99 -1.94 8.93
CA MET A 30 3.53 -1.78 10.30
C MET A 30 4.59 -1.14 11.18
N GLU A 31 5.81 -1.64 11.08
CA GLU A 31 6.89 -1.19 11.96
C GLU A 31 7.41 0.20 11.58
N LYS A 32 7.62 0.43 10.29
CA LYS A 32 8.23 1.67 9.84
C LYS A 32 7.28 2.85 9.93
N TYR A 33 6.00 2.62 9.66
CA TYR A 33 5.01 3.69 9.68
C TYR A 33 4.20 3.71 10.97
N GLN A 34 4.52 2.80 11.89
CA GLN A 34 3.86 2.72 13.20
C GLN A 34 2.33 2.72 13.08
N LEU A 35 1.84 1.92 12.13
CA LEU A 35 0.41 1.82 11.91
C LEU A 35 -0.25 1.11 13.09
N PRO A 36 -1.42 1.58 13.55
CA PRO A 36 -2.10 0.98 14.70
C PRO A 36 -2.89 -0.28 14.33
N TYR A 37 -2.39 -1.06 13.39
CA TYR A 37 -3.04 -2.28 12.92
C TYR A 37 -2.06 -3.43 12.94
N SER A 38 -2.56 -4.65 13.15
CA SER A 38 -1.69 -5.82 13.11
C SER A 38 -1.22 -6.09 11.69
N SER A 39 -0.11 -6.82 11.57
CA SER A 39 0.40 -7.18 10.25
C SER A 39 -0.61 -8.03 9.48
N ALA A 40 -1.39 -8.85 10.18
CA ALA A 40 -2.45 -9.65 9.54
C ALA A 40 -3.53 -8.75 8.93
N THR A 41 -3.94 -7.71 9.65
CA THR A 41 -4.94 -6.78 9.17
C THR A 41 -4.40 -6.03 7.94
N ILE A 42 -3.14 -5.58 8.01
CA ILE A 42 -2.52 -4.88 6.90
C ILE A 42 -2.43 -5.79 5.67
N ARG A 43 -2.02 -7.05 5.87
CA ARG A 43 -1.93 -8.01 4.78
C ARG A 43 -3.29 -8.23 4.12
N ASN A 44 -4.33 -8.34 4.93
CA ASN A 44 -5.68 -8.55 4.41
C ASN A 44 -6.11 -7.35 3.56
N ASP A 45 -5.85 -6.15 4.03
CA ASP A 45 -6.19 -4.95 3.25
C ASP A 45 -5.35 -4.85 1.98
N MET A 46 -4.09 -5.31 2.01
CA MET A 46 -3.28 -5.36 0.80
C MET A 46 -3.90 -6.29 -0.24
N MET A 47 -4.46 -7.42 0.19
CA MET A 47 -5.14 -8.33 -0.72
C MET A 47 -6.37 -7.68 -1.35
N VAL A 48 -7.14 -6.95 -0.55
CA VAL A 48 -8.31 -6.24 -1.07
C VAL A 48 -7.90 -5.17 -2.07
N LEU A 49 -6.84 -4.41 -1.74
CA LEU A 49 -6.34 -3.38 -2.65
C LEU A 49 -5.83 -3.99 -3.96
N GLU A 50 -5.23 -5.17 -3.88
CA GLU A 50 -4.80 -5.88 -5.08
C GLU A 50 -6.01 -6.30 -5.93
N GLU A 51 -7.06 -6.79 -5.30
CA GLU A 51 -8.29 -7.16 -6.01
C GLU A 51 -8.95 -5.95 -6.67
N MET A 52 -8.79 -4.78 -6.07
CA MET A 52 -9.31 -3.54 -6.65
C MET A 52 -8.44 -3.02 -7.80
N GLY A 53 -7.30 -3.66 -8.05
CA GLY A 53 -6.40 -3.26 -9.11
C GLY A 53 -5.45 -2.13 -8.74
N LEU A 54 -5.37 -1.78 -7.45
CA LEU A 54 -4.50 -0.68 -7.00
C LEU A 54 -3.11 -1.15 -6.63
N LEU A 55 -2.96 -2.43 -6.31
CA LEU A 55 -1.66 -3.03 -6.00
C LEU A 55 -1.42 -4.23 -6.89
N GLU A 56 -0.16 -4.60 -7.06
CA GLU A 56 0.22 -5.78 -7.82
C GLU A 56 1.15 -6.65 -6.98
N LYS A 57 0.99 -7.97 -7.14
CA LYS A 57 1.85 -8.93 -6.50
C LYS A 57 3.12 -9.10 -7.32
N THR A 58 4.26 -9.20 -6.63
CA THR A 58 5.54 -9.36 -7.29
C THR A 58 6.01 -10.81 -7.21
N HIS A 59 7.21 -11.06 -7.72
CA HIS A 59 7.83 -12.40 -7.64
C HIS A 59 8.10 -12.81 -6.21
N THR A 60 8.34 -11.86 -5.32
CA THR A 60 8.49 -12.15 -3.90
C THR A 60 7.12 -12.39 -3.30
N SER A 61 7.00 -13.43 -2.50
CA SER A 61 5.71 -13.95 -2.07
C SER A 61 4.92 -13.02 -1.17
N SER A 62 5.57 -12.07 -0.52
CA SER A 62 4.89 -11.26 0.50
C SER A 62 4.83 -9.77 0.19
N GLY A 63 5.52 -9.30 -0.85
CA GLY A 63 5.57 -7.88 -1.16
C GLY A 63 4.53 -7.46 -2.18
N ARG A 64 4.14 -6.19 -2.13
CA ARG A 64 3.23 -5.59 -3.08
C ARG A 64 3.81 -4.29 -3.61
N VAL A 65 3.49 -3.96 -4.86
CA VAL A 65 3.88 -2.68 -5.46
C VAL A 65 2.63 -2.00 -5.97
N PRO A 66 2.62 -0.66 -6.04
CA PRO A 66 1.48 0.04 -6.65
C PRO A 66 1.39 -0.31 -8.13
N SER A 67 0.18 -0.57 -8.61
CA SER A 67 -0.05 -0.73 -10.04
C SER A 67 -0.02 0.65 -10.71
N THR A 68 0.00 0.66 -12.04
CA THR A 68 -0.11 1.93 -12.77
C THR A 68 -1.40 2.66 -12.39
N LYS A 69 -2.50 1.91 -12.29
CA LYS A 69 -3.78 2.46 -11.87
C LYS A 69 -3.71 2.99 -10.45
N GLY A 70 -3.05 2.25 -9.55
CA GLY A 70 -2.92 2.64 -8.16
C GLY A 70 -2.08 3.89 -7.99
N TYR A 71 -0.97 3.96 -8.69
CA TYR A 71 -0.10 5.12 -8.62
C TYR A 71 -0.80 6.38 -9.14
N LYS A 72 -1.56 6.22 -10.24
CA LYS A 72 -2.34 7.32 -10.79
C LYS A 72 -3.39 7.80 -9.77
N PHE A 73 -4.07 6.84 -9.13
CA PHE A 73 -5.07 7.18 -8.11
C PHE A 73 -4.43 7.96 -6.96
N TYR A 74 -3.26 7.51 -6.52
CA TYR A 74 -2.53 8.19 -5.45
C TYR A 74 -2.20 9.64 -5.85
N CYS A 75 -1.68 9.82 -7.04
CA CYS A 75 -1.29 11.16 -7.50
C CYS A 75 -2.49 12.09 -7.64
N GLU A 76 -3.63 11.55 -8.05
CA GLU A 76 -4.81 12.36 -8.29
C GLU A 76 -5.58 12.68 -7.01
N HIS A 77 -5.58 11.77 -6.04
CA HIS A 77 -6.49 11.88 -4.89
C HIS A 77 -5.80 11.93 -3.53
N LEU A 78 -4.64 11.34 -3.39
CA LEU A 78 -4.01 11.17 -2.09
C LEU A 78 -2.73 11.99 -1.91
N MET A 79 -2.12 12.42 -3.00
CA MET A 79 -0.89 13.19 -2.91
C MET A 79 -1.18 14.58 -2.38
N GLU A 80 -0.38 14.99 -1.39
CA GLU A 80 -0.53 16.32 -0.83
C GLU A 80 0.08 17.34 -1.76
N HIS A 81 -0.66 18.40 -2.01
CA HIS A 81 -0.19 19.54 -2.80
C HIS A 81 0.17 20.67 -1.86
N LYS A 82 1.36 21.15 -1.98
CA LYS A 82 1.79 22.31 -1.20
C LYS A 82 1.88 23.52 -2.09
#